data_58a37c33e8c992d1d44d1a1c8311d059
#
_entry.id   58a37c33e8c992d1d44d1a1c8311d059
#
_cell.length_a   1.000
_cell.length_b   1.000
_cell.length_c   1.000
_cell.angle_alpha   90.00
_cell.angle_beta   90.00
_cell.angle_gamma   90.00
#
_symmetry.space_group_name_H-M   'P 1'
#
loop_
_entity.id
_entity.type
_entity.pdbx_description
1 polymer ?
#
loop_
_entity_poly.entity_id
_entity_poly.type
_entity_poly.pdbx_seq_one_letter_code
_entity_poly.pdbx_strand_id
1 'polypeptide(L)'
;MKLSKLHIKNSLFASVLLVAPLSSCNDDFIELLPPSSVTVEVLYQTEEDFKQALVGVYTGLRSHYNGFWEIGDLRADDVWQEATNQTGRVLNDNFQGHTAANGLWSNGYVMINRANLLLDKIEQVDFPKKAEYIAEAKFLRALGYFNLVRVFGPVPLVTQSLSPEDAYKTGRTEVDRIYNEVIIPDLAEASQALPLSYSGLDVGRATRGAAKTLLGKVYLTRQNYAEAETVLKEVTTLGYELLEDYNEVFNSNNKHHSEYIFDIEYTSAPSAPGNNMTSICSANWPVVRSLYNMVGTLHDSCTPRLAFRDLFEEGDNRRDMSAALGVTTADGEFHPLPARWSAITKKFLSEVPSGDKGNANFPVLRYADALLMLAEALNENSKTEESLQYLNEVRTRAGVSTYSGTTQLQTRNLIELERRLELNMEGHRWFDLIRWGKALEVLQPHGMEPHMIVWPIPQSEILLINDPNILPQNPGYA
;
A
#
# COMPACT_ATOMS: atom_id res chain seq x y z
N MET A 1 64.57 -56.66 -32.21
CA MET A 1 64.95 -57.90 -32.94
C MET A 1 63.70 -58.41 -33.62
N LYS A 2 63.77 -58.52 -35.02
CA LYS A 2 62.83 -59.15 -36.01
C LYS A 2 61.37 -58.58 -36.08
N LEU A 3 60.92 -57.74 -37.00
CA LEU A 3 60.67 -57.91 -38.44
C LEU A 3 59.97 -59.24 -38.86
N SER A 4 58.74 -59.05 -39.42
CA SER A 4 58.27 -59.62 -40.70
C SER A 4 56.79 -59.13 -40.93
N LYS A 5 56.54 -58.36 -41.84
CA LYS A 5 56.23 -58.34 -43.28
C LYS A 5 55.09 -59.31 -43.69
N LEU A 6 54.17 -58.69 -44.44
CA LEU A 6 53.42 -59.15 -45.65
C LEU A 6 51.97 -59.66 -45.34
N HIS A 7 50.89 -59.36 -46.05
CA HIS A 7 50.74 -59.16 -47.51
C HIS A 7 49.39 -58.36 -47.78
N ILE A 8 49.40 -57.64 -48.84
CA ILE A 8 48.28 -57.02 -49.51
C ILE A 8 47.45 -58.08 -50.24
N LYS A 9 46.10 -58.01 -50.18
CA LYS A 9 45.26 -58.43 -51.30
C LYS A 9 44.04 -57.50 -51.44
N ASN A 10 43.91 -56.94 -52.59
CA ASN A 10 42.81 -56.15 -53.09
C ASN A 10 41.50 -56.89 -53.14
N SER A 11 40.39 -56.25 -52.81
CA SER A 11 39.09 -56.56 -53.37
C SER A 11 38.26 -55.26 -53.41
N LEU A 12 37.98 -54.79 -54.58
CA LEU A 12 36.95 -53.85 -54.92
C LEU A 12 35.60 -54.37 -54.47
N PHE A 13 34.88 -53.62 -53.69
CA PHE A 13 33.42 -53.76 -53.59
C PHE A 13 32.77 -52.36 -53.64
N ALA A 14 31.78 -52.32 -54.47
CA ALA A 14 31.05 -51.15 -54.95
C ALA A 14 30.47 -50.26 -53.84
N SER A 15 30.67 -48.96 -53.98
CA SER A 15 29.97 -47.91 -53.28
C SER A 15 28.51 -47.82 -53.76
N VAL A 16 27.57 -48.31 -52.98
CA VAL A 16 26.16 -47.92 -53.08
C VAL A 16 25.93 -46.78 -52.10
N LEU A 17 25.83 -45.55 -52.66
CA LEU A 17 25.37 -44.37 -51.94
C LEU A 17 23.89 -44.55 -51.60
N LEU A 18 23.58 -44.86 -50.35
CA LEU A 18 22.23 -44.76 -49.84
C LEU A 18 22.03 -43.29 -49.37
N VAL A 19 21.38 -42.47 -50.24
CA VAL A 19 20.86 -41.20 -49.89
C VAL A 19 19.59 -41.44 -49.05
N ALA A 20 19.71 -41.44 -47.74
CA ALA A 20 18.56 -41.31 -46.86
C ALA A 20 18.11 -39.85 -46.83
N PRO A 21 16.81 -39.56 -46.99
CA PRO A 21 16.30 -38.18 -46.87
C PRO A 21 16.45 -37.75 -45.39
N LEU A 22 17.25 -36.73 -45.16
CA LEU A 22 17.20 -35.94 -43.94
C LEU A 22 15.90 -35.09 -43.98
N SER A 23 14.81 -35.73 -43.65
CA SER A 23 13.56 -35.03 -43.40
C SER A 23 13.29 -35.11 -41.91
N SER A 24 13.05 -33.91 -41.35
CA SER A 24 12.43 -33.67 -40.09
C SER A 24 13.38 -33.57 -38.87
N CYS A 25 14.03 -32.44 -38.72
CA CYS A 25 13.97 -31.82 -37.40
C CYS A 25 12.61 -31.11 -37.33
N ASN A 26 11.69 -31.67 -36.60
CA ASN A 26 10.53 -30.94 -36.15
C ASN A 26 11.05 -29.96 -35.07
N ASP A 27 10.80 -28.67 -35.19
CA ASP A 27 11.18 -27.65 -34.23
C ASP A 27 10.64 -27.95 -32.82
N ASP A 28 9.58 -28.76 -32.73
CA ASP A 28 8.97 -29.26 -31.49
C ASP A 28 9.87 -30.15 -30.63
N PHE A 29 11.01 -30.64 -31.17
CA PHE A 29 11.92 -31.49 -30.39
C PHE A 29 12.97 -30.70 -29.55
N ILE A 30 13.10 -29.39 -29.79
CA ILE A 30 14.09 -28.53 -29.13
C ILE A 30 13.47 -27.74 -28.00
N GLU A 31 12.15 -27.62 -27.92
CA GLU A 31 11.44 -26.98 -26.81
C GLU A 31 11.00 -27.99 -25.72
N LEU A 32 11.92 -28.77 -25.22
CA LEU A 32 11.70 -29.45 -23.95
C LEU A 32 11.85 -28.44 -22.81
N LEU A 33 10.72 -27.77 -22.48
CA LEU A 33 10.62 -27.03 -21.22
C LEU A 33 10.98 -27.99 -20.07
N PRO A 34 11.83 -27.58 -19.10
CA PRO A 34 12.12 -28.44 -17.96
C PRO A 34 10.80 -28.89 -17.33
N PRO A 35 10.66 -30.16 -16.89
CA PRO A 35 9.42 -30.67 -16.29
C PRO A 35 8.96 -29.89 -15.03
N SER A 36 9.80 -29.01 -14.52
CA SER A 36 9.54 -28.11 -13.38
C SER A 36 9.19 -26.68 -13.77
N SER A 37 9.22 -26.31 -15.06
CA SER A 37 8.78 -24.98 -15.51
C SER A 37 7.31 -25.03 -15.89
N VAL A 38 6.45 -24.52 -15.01
CA VAL A 38 5.05 -24.25 -15.35
C VAL A 38 5.05 -23.03 -16.25
N THR A 39 4.67 -23.18 -17.53
CA THR A 39 4.57 -22.04 -18.45
C THR A 39 3.32 -21.21 -18.16
N VAL A 40 3.34 -19.94 -18.54
CA VAL A 40 2.21 -19.02 -18.35
C VAL A 40 0.93 -19.56 -18.98
N GLU A 41 1.03 -20.29 -20.10
CA GLU A 41 -0.10 -20.91 -20.81
C GLU A 41 -0.79 -22.02 -19.99
N VAL A 42 -0.07 -22.70 -19.12
CA VAL A 42 -0.62 -23.76 -18.26
C VAL A 42 -1.23 -23.20 -16.97
N LEU A 43 -0.85 -21.98 -16.57
CA LEU A 43 -1.23 -21.38 -15.28
C LEU A 43 -2.59 -20.65 -15.28
N TYR A 44 -3.27 -20.48 -16.41
CA TYR A 44 -4.49 -19.66 -16.55
C TYR A 44 -5.57 -20.42 -17.30
N GLN A 45 -5.96 -21.60 -16.80
CA GLN A 45 -6.92 -22.49 -17.45
C GLN A 45 -8.24 -22.61 -16.69
N THR A 46 -8.22 -22.46 -15.36
CA THR A 46 -9.37 -22.72 -14.49
C THR A 46 -9.65 -21.56 -13.55
N GLU A 47 -10.85 -21.49 -12.97
CA GLU A 47 -11.19 -20.53 -11.92
C GLU A 47 -10.18 -20.55 -10.75
N GLU A 48 -9.71 -21.74 -10.34
CA GLU A 48 -8.74 -21.88 -9.25
C GLU A 48 -7.38 -21.27 -9.64
N ASP A 49 -6.94 -21.40 -10.88
CA ASP A 49 -5.71 -20.79 -11.36
C ASP A 49 -5.80 -19.25 -11.28
N PHE A 50 -6.92 -18.68 -11.69
CA PHE A 50 -7.15 -17.25 -11.60
C PHE A 50 -7.27 -16.79 -10.13
N LYS A 51 -7.85 -17.60 -9.26
CA LYS A 51 -7.86 -17.35 -7.81
C LYS A 51 -6.44 -17.28 -7.24
N GLN A 52 -5.58 -18.22 -7.60
CA GLN A 52 -4.17 -18.23 -7.17
C GLN A 52 -3.39 -17.03 -7.75
N ALA A 53 -3.62 -16.69 -9.01
CA ALA A 53 -3.05 -15.50 -9.61
C ALA A 53 -3.46 -14.21 -8.88
N LEU A 54 -4.73 -14.09 -8.51
CA LEU A 54 -5.26 -12.96 -7.75
C LEU A 54 -4.63 -12.88 -6.34
N VAL A 55 -4.45 -14.01 -5.65
CA VAL A 55 -3.69 -14.08 -4.39
C VAL A 55 -2.25 -13.57 -4.60
N GLY A 56 -1.66 -13.87 -5.76
CA GLY A 56 -0.37 -13.32 -6.16
C GLY A 56 -0.38 -11.79 -6.27
N VAL A 57 -1.47 -11.16 -6.74
CA VAL A 57 -1.62 -9.69 -6.77
C VAL A 57 -1.71 -9.13 -5.34
N TYR A 58 -2.53 -9.73 -4.45
CA TYR A 58 -2.61 -9.32 -3.04
C TYR A 58 -1.28 -9.47 -2.28
N THR A 59 -0.49 -10.49 -2.64
CA THR A 59 0.88 -10.62 -2.09
C THR A 59 1.76 -9.44 -2.51
N GLY A 60 1.60 -8.95 -3.75
CA GLY A 60 2.25 -7.73 -4.24
C GLY A 60 1.84 -6.50 -3.43
N LEU A 61 0.55 -6.37 -3.11
CA LEU A 61 0.02 -5.28 -2.28
C LEU A 61 0.69 -5.23 -0.90
N ARG A 62 0.86 -6.35 -0.24
CA ARG A 62 1.53 -6.45 1.05
C ARG A 62 2.96 -5.93 1.00
N SER A 63 3.70 -6.31 -0.05
CA SER A 63 5.06 -5.83 -0.28
C SER A 63 5.10 -4.33 -0.62
N HIS A 64 4.10 -3.85 -1.35
CA HIS A 64 3.95 -2.44 -1.72
C HIS A 64 3.74 -1.53 -0.50
N TYR A 65 3.01 -2.01 0.52
CA TYR A 65 2.78 -1.26 1.76
C TYR A 65 3.89 -1.42 2.81
N ASN A 66 4.89 -2.26 2.56
CA ASN A 66 6.04 -2.37 3.45
C ASN A 66 6.85 -1.05 3.41
N GLY A 67 6.90 -0.36 4.54
CA GLY A 67 7.51 0.97 4.64
C GLY A 67 6.61 2.15 4.20
N PHE A 68 5.33 1.92 3.92
CA PHE A 68 4.40 3.00 3.52
C PHE A 68 4.25 4.08 4.61
N TRP A 69 4.38 3.73 5.89
CA TRP A 69 4.41 4.65 7.01
C TRP A 69 5.54 5.69 6.92
N GLU A 70 6.70 5.31 6.37
CA GLU A 70 7.81 6.25 6.14
C GLU A 70 7.43 7.34 5.13
N ILE A 71 6.61 6.97 4.16
CA ILE A 71 6.15 7.87 3.11
C ILE A 71 4.99 8.74 3.60
N GLY A 72 4.03 8.13 4.31
CA GLY A 72 2.77 8.78 4.66
C GLY A 72 2.80 9.55 5.99
N ASP A 73 3.62 9.11 6.96
CA ASP A 73 3.64 9.67 8.30
C ASP A 73 5.00 10.24 8.68
N LEU A 74 6.09 9.48 8.52
CA LEU A 74 7.42 9.92 8.94
C LEU A 74 7.90 11.16 8.14
N ARG A 75 7.45 11.31 6.89
CA ARG A 75 7.72 12.51 6.07
C ARG A 75 6.91 13.73 6.50
N ALA A 76 5.97 13.59 7.42
CA ALA A 76 5.11 14.67 7.89
C ALA A 76 5.56 15.24 9.25
N ASP A 77 4.68 15.96 9.94
CA ASP A 77 5.01 16.76 11.12
C ASP A 77 4.63 16.11 12.47
N ASP A 78 3.96 14.94 12.47
CA ASP A 78 3.41 14.32 13.68
C ASP A 78 4.31 13.27 14.31
N VAL A 79 5.23 12.71 13.53
CA VAL A 79 6.07 11.59 13.90
C VAL A 79 7.54 11.92 13.68
N TRP A 80 8.42 11.27 14.41
CA TRP A 80 9.85 11.35 14.18
C TRP A 80 10.53 10.01 14.46
N GLN A 81 11.75 9.86 13.96
CA GLN A 81 12.56 8.69 14.20
C GLN A 81 13.57 8.98 15.32
N GLU A 82 13.44 8.29 16.45
CA GLU A 82 14.33 8.47 17.61
C GLU A 82 15.65 7.72 17.51
N ALA A 83 15.72 6.65 16.78
CA ALA A 83 16.89 5.78 16.75
C ALA A 83 18.09 6.44 16.09
N THR A 84 19.20 6.41 16.79
CA THR A 84 20.56 6.62 16.31
C THR A 84 20.93 8.01 15.79
N ASN A 85 20.89 9.06 16.63
CA ASN A 85 21.48 10.39 16.32
C ASN A 85 21.11 11.01 14.97
N GLN A 86 20.00 10.60 14.37
CA GLN A 86 19.53 11.05 13.07
C GLN A 86 18.29 11.94 13.21
N THR A 87 18.37 12.87 14.16
CA THR A 87 17.46 14.02 14.23
C THR A 87 17.52 14.75 12.90
N GLY A 88 16.46 14.75 12.14
CA GLY A 88 16.39 15.43 10.85
C GLY A 88 16.43 14.52 9.62
N ARG A 89 16.48 13.20 9.78
CA ARG A 89 16.45 12.27 8.64
C ARG A 89 15.20 12.39 7.79
N VAL A 90 14.12 12.82 8.39
CA VAL A 90 12.78 12.84 7.79
C VAL A 90 12.65 13.81 6.63
N LEU A 91 13.35 14.94 6.68
CA LEU A 91 13.20 16.02 5.69
C LEU A 91 14.51 16.34 4.96
N ASN A 92 15.66 16.06 5.56
CA ASN A 92 16.99 16.43 5.01
C ASN A 92 17.74 15.28 4.37
N ASP A 93 17.26 14.05 4.46
CA ASP A 93 17.95 12.96 3.78
C ASP A 93 17.82 13.12 2.26
N ASN A 94 18.95 12.93 1.63
CA ASN A 94 19.04 12.68 0.21
C ASN A 94 18.07 11.53 -0.14
N PHE A 95 16.85 11.86 -0.54
CA PHE A 95 15.79 10.90 -0.85
C PHE A 95 16.14 9.98 -2.02
N GLN A 96 17.24 10.25 -2.69
CA GLN A 96 17.84 9.37 -3.68
C GLN A 96 18.36 8.11 -2.99
N GLY A 97 17.71 6.98 -3.29
CA GLY A 97 18.07 5.70 -2.69
C GLY A 97 17.34 5.37 -1.38
N HIS A 98 16.32 6.13 -0.97
CA HIS A 98 15.50 5.79 0.18
C HIS A 98 14.78 4.45 -0.04
N THR A 99 15.00 3.52 0.87
CA THR A 99 14.56 2.11 0.72
C THR A 99 13.03 2.00 0.57
N ALA A 100 12.26 2.78 1.34
CA ALA A 100 10.80 2.75 1.28
C ALA A 100 10.27 3.21 -0.09
N ALA A 101 10.82 4.30 -0.65
CA ALA A 101 10.42 4.80 -1.97
C ALA A 101 10.80 3.81 -3.09
N ASN A 102 12.00 3.24 -3.04
CA ASN A 102 12.42 2.20 -3.99
C ASN A 102 11.51 0.98 -3.89
N GLY A 103 11.19 0.55 -2.66
CA GLY A 103 10.25 -0.56 -2.42
C GLY A 103 8.85 -0.26 -2.93
N LEU A 104 8.33 0.96 -2.71
CA LEU A 104 7.02 1.36 -3.21
C LEU A 104 6.96 1.28 -4.75
N TRP A 105 7.99 1.80 -5.44
CA TRP A 105 8.10 1.74 -6.89
C TRP A 105 8.13 0.31 -7.40
N SER A 106 9.12 -0.46 -7.02
CA SER A 106 9.35 -1.81 -7.56
C SER A 106 8.19 -2.77 -7.22
N ASN A 107 7.72 -2.79 -5.97
CA ASN A 107 6.61 -3.64 -5.56
C ASN A 107 5.29 -3.18 -6.17
N GLY A 108 5.10 -1.86 -6.38
CA GLY A 108 3.96 -1.30 -7.09
C GLY A 108 3.85 -1.84 -8.51
N TYR A 109 4.95 -1.79 -9.26
CA TYR A 109 4.97 -2.34 -10.63
C TYR A 109 4.88 -3.86 -10.67
N VAL A 110 5.42 -4.59 -9.69
CA VAL A 110 5.20 -6.04 -9.57
C VAL A 110 3.71 -6.34 -9.38
N MET A 111 3.01 -5.61 -8.53
CA MET A 111 1.57 -5.77 -8.31
C MET A 111 0.77 -5.42 -9.57
N ILE A 112 1.07 -4.28 -10.21
CA ILE A 112 0.42 -3.83 -11.44
C ILE A 112 0.63 -4.85 -12.57
N ASN A 113 1.84 -5.35 -12.76
CA ASN A 113 2.13 -6.33 -13.80
C ASN A 113 1.38 -7.65 -13.58
N ARG A 114 1.30 -8.13 -12.32
CA ARG A 114 0.49 -9.32 -11.99
C ARG A 114 -0.99 -9.10 -12.27
N ALA A 115 -1.52 -7.92 -11.95
CA ALA A 115 -2.90 -7.57 -12.27
C ALA A 115 -3.13 -7.51 -13.77
N ASN A 116 -2.23 -6.89 -14.53
CA ASN A 116 -2.30 -6.84 -15.98
C ASN A 116 -2.27 -8.23 -16.60
N LEU A 117 -1.34 -9.11 -16.19
CA LEU A 117 -1.24 -10.47 -16.69
C LEU A 117 -2.53 -11.26 -16.42
N LEU A 118 -3.12 -11.12 -15.22
CA LEU A 118 -4.41 -11.73 -14.93
C LEU A 118 -5.49 -11.20 -15.86
N LEU A 119 -5.58 -9.88 -16.05
CA LEU A 119 -6.57 -9.24 -16.91
C LEU A 119 -6.41 -9.65 -18.37
N ASP A 120 -5.18 -9.78 -18.86
CA ASP A 120 -4.90 -10.22 -20.25
C ASP A 120 -5.34 -11.67 -20.49
N LYS A 121 -5.18 -12.55 -19.49
CA LYS A 121 -5.46 -13.99 -19.62
C LYS A 121 -6.93 -14.35 -19.33
N ILE A 122 -7.59 -13.64 -18.41
CA ILE A 122 -8.94 -13.99 -17.95
C ILE A 122 -9.99 -13.88 -19.04
N GLU A 123 -9.76 -13.04 -20.07
CA GLU A 123 -10.70 -12.88 -21.16
C GLU A 123 -10.91 -14.17 -21.98
N GLN A 124 -9.94 -15.07 -21.96
CA GLN A 124 -9.94 -16.31 -22.74
C GLN A 124 -10.67 -17.47 -22.06
N VAL A 125 -11.08 -17.30 -20.79
CA VAL A 125 -11.68 -18.38 -19.98
C VAL A 125 -12.99 -17.89 -19.37
N ASP A 126 -14.03 -18.73 -19.38
CA ASP A 126 -15.31 -18.43 -18.76
C ASP A 126 -15.51 -19.25 -17.47
N PHE A 127 -15.91 -18.55 -16.40
CA PHE A 127 -16.28 -19.15 -15.10
C PHE A 127 -17.15 -18.18 -14.30
N PRO A 128 -17.91 -18.67 -13.29
CA PRO A 128 -18.92 -17.86 -12.58
C PRO A 128 -18.39 -16.57 -11.95
N LYS A 129 -17.19 -16.59 -11.36
CA LYS A 129 -16.59 -15.44 -10.66
C LYS A 129 -15.68 -14.57 -11.53
N LYS A 130 -15.68 -14.73 -12.84
CA LYS A 130 -14.82 -13.98 -13.78
C LYS A 130 -14.92 -12.47 -13.56
N ALA A 131 -16.13 -11.92 -13.53
CA ALA A 131 -16.35 -10.48 -13.34
C ALA A 131 -15.84 -9.97 -11.97
N GLU A 132 -15.97 -10.77 -10.92
CA GLU A 132 -15.47 -10.45 -9.59
C GLU A 132 -13.95 -10.38 -9.58
N TYR A 133 -13.25 -11.35 -10.19
CA TYR A 133 -11.79 -11.38 -10.24
C TYR A 133 -11.20 -10.26 -11.11
N ILE A 134 -11.87 -9.91 -12.23
CA ILE A 134 -11.53 -8.73 -13.02
C ILE A 134 -11.62 -7.46 -12.16
N ALA A 135 -12.70 -7.31 -11.40
CA ALA A 135 -12.94 -6.15 -10.57
C ALA A 135 -11.90 -6.02 -9.43
N GLU A 136 -11.51 -7.12 -8.82
CA GLU A 136 -10.45 -7.10 -7.80
C GLU A 136 -9.08 -6.76 -8.39
N ALA A 137 -8.72 -7.34 -9.54
CA ALA A 137 -7.46 -7.02 -10.21
C ALA A 137 -7.41 -5.53 -10.60
N LYS A 138 -8.52 -4.96 -11.09
CA LYS A 138 -8.66 -3.53 -11.39
C LYS A 138 -8.55 -2.67 -10.13
N PHE A 139 -9.23 -3.03 -9.04
CA PHE A 139 -9.09 -2.32 -7.78
C PHE A 139 -7.64 -2.27 -7.30
N LEU A 140 -6.94 -3.39 -7.32
CA LEU A 140 -5.54 -3.47 -6.89
C LEU A 140 -4.59 -2.70 -7.83
N ARG A 141 -4.83 -2.74 -9.13
CA ARG A 141 -4.07 -1.96 -10.12
C ARG A 141 -4.26 -0.46 -9.91
N ALA A 142 -5.49 -0.02 -9.72
CA ALA A 142 -5.83 1.37 -9.44
C ALA A 142 -5.19 1.86 -8.13
N LEU A 143 -5.23 1.06 -7.05
CA LEU A 143 -4.58 1.39 -5.78
C LEU A 143 -3.06 1.51 -5.95
N GLY A 144 -2.43 0.62 -6.73
CA GLY A 144 -1.01 0.70 -7.05
C GLY A 144 -0.64 2.00 -7.76
N TYR A 145 -1.36 2.32 -8.83
CA TYR A 145 -1.14 3.59 -9.55
C TYR A 145 -1.44 4.81 -8.72
N PHE A 146 -2.51 4.81 -7.92
CA PHE A 146 -2.84 5.91 -7.03
C PHE A 146 -1.73 6.21 -6.02
N ASN A 147 -1.09 5.18 -5.48
CA ASN A 147 0.06 5.37 -4.60
C ASN A 147 1.30 5.88 -5.37
N LEU A 148 1.60 5.31 -6.54
CA LEU A 148 2.74 5.71 -7.34
C LEU A 148 2.66 7.19 -7.78
N VAL A 149 1.52 7.63 -8.33
CA VAL A 149 1.39 9.01 -8.82
C VAL A 149 1.43 10.05 -7.70
N ARG A 150 0.90 9.72 -6.51
CA ARG A 150 0.96 10.63 -5.36
C ARG A 150 2.36 10.79 -4.78
N VAL A 151 3.22 9.79 -4.98
CA VAL A 151 4.59 9.81 -4.47
C VAL A 151 5.56 10.37 -5.51
N PHE A 152 5.49 9.90 -6.75
CA PHE A 152 6.51 10.18 -7.77
C PHE A 152 6.06 11.18 -8.86
N GLY A 153 4.79 11.60 -8.87
CA GLY A 153 4.24 12.38 -9.98
C GLY A 153 4.04 11.53 -11.23
N PRO A 154 4.42 12.00 -12.43
CA PRO A 154 4.35 11.21 -13.65
C PRO A 154 5.14 9.90 -13.53
N VAL A 155 4.54 8.77 -13.94
CA VAL A 155 5.16 7.43 -13.90
C VAL A 155 4.84 6.65 -15.18
N PRO A 156 5.57 5.61 -15.55
CA PRO A 156 5.22 4.76 -16.68
C PRO A 156 3.82 4.15 -16.56
N LEU A 157 2.99 4.34 -17.58
CA LEU A 157 1.63 3.76 -17.62
C LEU A 157 1.65 2.45 -18.42
N VAL A 158 1.42 1.34 -17.71
CA VAL A 158 1.39 -0.01 -18.24
C VAL A 158 0.03 -0.64 -17.91
N THR A 159 -0.78 -0.94 -18.93
CA THR A 159 -2.15 -1.47 -18.76
C THR A 159 -2.31 -2.91 -19.22
N GLN A 160 -1.25 -3.51 -19.77
CA GLN A 160 -1.16 -4.89 -20.22
C GLN A 160 0.20 -5.47 -19.86
N SER A 161 0.38 -6.77 -19.94
CA SER A 161 1.71 -7.36 -19.76
C SER A 161 2.63 -6.96 -20.91
N LEU A 162 3.84 -6.51 -20.59
CA LEU A 162 4.83 -6.08 -21.58
C LEU A 162 5.98 -7.08 -21.67
N SER A 163 6.56 -7.20 -22.87
CA SER A 163 7.88 -7.80 -23.00
C SER A 163 8.94 -6.95 -22.28
N PRO A 164 10.07 -7.52 -21.84
CA PRO A 164 11.16 -6.73 -21.27
C PRO A 164 11.62 -5.61 -22.21
N GLU A 165 11.67 -5.85 -23.51
CA GLU A 165 12.06 -4.85 -24.51
C GLU A 165 11.09 -3.66 -24.56
N ASP A 166 9.78 -3.91 -24.52
CA ASP A 166 8.77 -2.85 -24.53
C ASP A 166 8.73 -2.09 -23.21
N ALA A 167 8.96 -2.78 -22.08
CA ALA A 167 9.04 -2.15 -20.77
C ALA A 167 10.17 -1.11 -20.71
N TYR A 168 11.34 -1.41 -21.28
CA TYR A 168 12.45 -0.47 -21.37
C TYR A 168 12.17 0.78 -22.22
N LYS A 169 11.18 0.72 -23.11
CA LYS A 169 10.79 1.84 -23.99
C LYS A 169 9.62 2.65 -23.45
N THR A 170 9.01 2.19 -22.35
CA THR A 170 7.82 2.84 -21.77
C THR A 170 8.23 4.03 -20.91
N GLY A 171 8.00 5.24 -21.43
CA GLY A 171 8.29 6.49 -20.76
C GLY A 171 7.25 6.87 -19.71
N ARG A 172 7.54 7.95 -18.95
CA ARG A 172 6.62 8.50 -17.95
C ARG A 172 5.39 9.10 -18.62
N THR A 173 4.23 8.88 -18.02
CA THR A 173 2.93 9.39 -18.46
C THR A 173 2.46 10.46 -17.48
N GLU A 174 1.88 11.53 -18.00
CA GLU A 174 1.32 12.61 -17.20
C GLU A 174 0.27 12.11 -16.20
N VAL A 175 0.30 12.69 -15.00
CA VAL A 175 -0.54 12.29 -13.86
C VAL A 175 -2.02 12.25 -14.22
N ASP A 176 -2.53 13.28 -14.93
CA ASP A 176 -3.93 13.37 -15.33
C ASP A 176 -4.38 12.22 -16.24
N ARG A 177 -3.50 11.78 -17.13
CA ARG A 177 -3.79 10.61 -17.97
C ARG A 177 -3.90 9.34 -17.16
N ILE A 178 -3.01 9.13 -16.19
CA ILE A 178 -3.05 7.93 -15.33
C ILE A 178 -4.35 7.91 -14.51
N TYR A 179 -4.78 9.05 -13.96
CA TYR A 179 -6.08 9.15 -13.28
C TYR A 179 -7.25 8.83 -14.21
N ASN A 180 -7.28 9.43 -15.39
CA ASN A 180 -8.43 9.36 -16.28
C ASN A 180 -8.48 8.06 -17.10
N GLU A 181 -7.35 7.45 -17.43
CA GLU A 181 -7.28 6.27 -18.27
C GLU A 181 -7.29 4.96 -17.46
N VAL A 182 -6.85 4.98 -16.20
CA VAL A 182 -6.75 3.74 -15.40
C VAL A 182 -7.39 3.87 -14.01
N ILE A 183 -6.96 4.82 -13.16
CA ILE A 183 -7.36 4.83 -11.76
C ILE A 183 -8.88 4.96 -11.61
N ILE A 184 -9.47 6.00 -12.22
CA ILE A 184 -10.91 6.26 -12.10
C ILE A 184 -11.75 5.19 -12.81
N PRO A 185 -11.46 4.80 -14.07
CA PRO A 185 -12.22 3.74 -14.74
C PRO A 185 -12.16 2.40 -14.03
N ASP A 186 -10.98 1.96 -13.59
CA ASP A 186 -10.82 0.69 -12.88
C ASP A 186 -11.63 0.66 -11.58
N LEU A 187 -11.60 1.75 -10.80
CA LEU A 187 -12.37 1.85 -9.55
C LEU A 187 -13.87 1.97 -9.80
N ALA A 188 -14.28 2.69 -10.84
CA ALA A 188 -15.69 2.79 -11.21
C ALA A 188 -16.28 1.41 -11.56
N GLU A 189 -15.59 0.62 -12.39
CA GLU A 189 -16.01 -0.75 -12.69
C GLU A 189 -15.97 -1.64 -11.45
N ALA A 190 -14.90 -1.61 -10.66
CA ALA A 190 -14.78 -2.38 -9.43
C ALA A 190 -15.92 -2.05 -8.45
N SER A 191 -16.31 -0.78 -8.34
CA SER A 191 -17.40 -0.34 -7.46
C SER A 191 -18.79 -0.89 -7.84
N GLN A 192 -18.95 -1.38 -9.03
CA GLN A 192 -20.20 -2.01 -9.51
C GLN A 192 -20.15 -3.55 -9.42
N ALA A 193 -19.00 -4.14 -9.76
CA ALA A 193 -18.89 -5.59 -9.91
C ALA A 193 -18.50 -6.34 -8.63
N LEU A 194 -17.82 -5.67 -7.68
CA LEU A 194 -17.42 -6.31 -6.43
C LEU A 194 -18.62 -6.61 -5.52
N PRO A 195 -18.56 -7.71 -4.74
CA PRO A 195 -19.59 -8.03 -3.75
C PRO A 195 -19.59 -7.06 -2.57
N LEU A 196 -20.66 -7.05 -1.78
CA LEU A 196 -20.75 -6.23 -0.57
C LEU A 196 -19.86 -6.77 0.56
N SER A 197 -19.69 -8.08 0.64
CA SER A 197 -18.89 -8.74 1.68
C SER A 197 -18.39 -10.08 1.21
N TYR A 198 -17.38 -10.61 1.87
CA TYR A 198 -16.87 -11.97 1.73
C TYR A 198 -17.07 -12.79 2.99
N SER A 199 -16.96 -14.09 2.88
CA SER A 199 -17.04 -15.02 4.01
C SER A 199 -15.94 -16.09 3.95
N GLY A 200 -15.67 -16.74 5.09
CA GLY A 200 -14.67 -17.81 5.18
C GLY A 200 -13.26 -17.31 4.86
N LEU A 201 -12.56 -18.02 3.99
CA LEU A 201 -11.16 -17.72 3.62
C LEU A 201 -11.01 -16.55 2.65
N ASP A 202 -12.10 -16.00 2.12
CA ASP A 202 -12.09 -14.86 1.21
C ASP A 202 -12.29 -13.51 1.97
N VAL A 203 -12.51 -13.53 3.29
CA VAL A 203 -12.56 -12.31 4.12
C VAL A 203 -11.23 -11.55 4.01
N GLY A 204 -11.31 -10.21 3.91
CA GLY A 204 -10.14 -9.34 3.67
C GLY A 204 -9.92 -8.98 2.19
N ARG A 205 -10.62 -9.61 1.24
CA ARG A 205 -10.59 -9.22 -0.17
C ARG A 205 -11.33 -7.90 -0.40
N ALA A 206 -11.00 -7.20 -1.48
CA ALA A 206 -11.61 -5.92 -1.83
C ALA A 206 -13.11 -6.04 -2.09
N THR A 207 -13.90 -5.24 -1.38
CA THR A 207 -15.36 -5.19 -1.48
C THR A 207 -15.82 -4.00 -2.32
N ARG A 208 -17.11 -3.96 -2.65
CA ARG A 208 -17.75 -2.79 -3.25
C ARG A 208 -17.52 -1.52 -2.43
N GLY A 209 -17.58 -1.64 -1.11
CA GLY A 209 -17.30 -0.53 -0.20
C GLY A 209 -15.85 -0.05 -0.29
N ALA A 210 -14.89 -0.97 -0.40
CA ALA A 210 -13.49 -0.64 -0.60
C ALA A 210 -13.27 0.15 -1.91
N ALA A 211 -13.87 -0.31 -3.03
CA ALA A 211 -13.75 0.37 -4.31
C ALA A 211 -14.40 1.75 -4.30
N LYS A 212 -15.60 1.90 -3.70
CA LYS A 212 -16.27 3.21 -3.57
C LYS A 212 -15.48 4.17 -2.68
N THR A 213 -14.97 3.70 -1.55
CA THR A 213 -14.20 4.55 -0.63
C THR A 213 -12.90 5.02 -1.28
N LEU A 214 -12.20 4.13 -1.98
CA LEU A 214 -10.98 4.51 -2.71
C LEU A 214 -11.29 5.48 -3.86
N LEU A 215 -12.38 5.27 -4.60
CA LEU A 215 -12.81 6.18 -5.65
C LEU A 215 -13.16 7.57 -5.09
N GLY A 216 -13.86 7.62 -3.96
CA GLY A 216 -14.14 8.88 -3.24
C GLY A 216 -12.83 9.59 -2.81
N LYS A 217 -11.84 8.84 -2.32
CA LYS A 217 -10.52 9.35 -1.96
C LYS A 217 -9.74 9.88 -3.17
N VAL A 218 -9.86 9.22 -4.31
CA VAL A 218 -9.29 9.65 -5.59
C VAL A 218 -9.92 10.98 -6.03
N TYR A 219 -11.24 11.08 -6.03
CA TYR A 219 -11.94 12.33 -6.37
C TYR A 219 -11.59 13.46 -5.42
N LEU A 220 -11.54 13.20 -4.10
CA LEU A 220 -11.14 14.19 -3.11
C LEU A 220 -9.69 14.67 -3.35
N THR A 221 -8.77 13.76 -3.67
CA THR A 221 -7.37 14.08 -4.00
C THR A 221 -7.27 14.97 -5.24
N ARG A 222 -8.19 14.80 -6.19
CA ARG A 222 -8.32 15.60 -7.41
C ARG A 222 -9.15 16.87 -7.23
N GLN A 223 -9.65 17.13 -6.02
CA GLN A 223 -10.56 18.23 -5.70
C GLN A 223 -11.89 18.18 -6.49
N ASN A 224 -12.28 17.01 -6.95
CA ASN A 224 -13.57 16.73 -7.57
C ASN A 224 -14.60 16.48 -6.47
N TYR A 225 -14.94 17.52 -5.72
CA TYR A 225 -15.72 17.40 -4.49
C TYR A 225 -17.15 16.91 -4.71
N ALA A 226 -17.78 17.23 -5.84
CA ALA A 226 -19.14 16.78 -6.15
C ALA A 226 -19.20 15.26 -6.39
N GLU A 227 -18.26 14.72 -7.13
CA GLU A 227 -18.12 13.27 -7.35
C GLU A 227 -17.72 12.56 -6.07
N ALA A 228 -16.80 13.15 -5.28
CA ALA A 228 -16.40 12.61 -3.98
C ALA A 228 -17.59 12.51 -3.03
N GLU A 229 -18.39 13.56 -2.89
CA GLU A 229 -19.62 13.58 -2.09
C GLU A 229 -20.58 12.46 -2.52
N THR A 230 -20.82 12.36 -3.83
CA THR A 230 -21.76 11.39 -4.39
C THR A 230 -21.36 9.95 -4.00
N VAL A 231 -20.12 9.58 -4.26
CA VAL A 231 -19.64 8.21 -4.01
C VAL A 231 -19.51 7.91 -2.52
N LEU A 232 -19.04 8.89 -1.72
CA LEU A 232 -18.85 8.68 -0.27
C LEU A 232 -20.20 8.61 0.49
N LYS A 233 -21.24 9.32 0.04
CA LYS A 233 -22.59 9.14 0.56
C LYS A 233 -23.11 7.70 0.35
N GLU A 234 -22.78 7.07 -0.76
CA GLU A 234 -23.15 5.67 -0.96
C GLU A 234 -22.42 4.74 0.04
N VAL A 235 -21.18 5.04 0.41
CA VAL A 235 -20.43 4.25 1.40
C VAL A 235 -21.14 4.24 2.75
N THR A 236 -21.74 5.36 3.17
CA THR A 236 -22.45 5.44 4.47
C THR A 236 -23.68 4.55 4.54
N THR A 237 -24.15 4.00 3.42
CA THR A 237 -25.31 3.08 3.34
C THR A 237 -24.93 1.61 3.27
N LEU A 238 -23.65 1.26 3.33
CA LEU A 238 -23.16 -0.12 3.12
C LEU A 238 -23.00 -0.93 4.40
N GLY A 239 -23.40 -0.37 5.56
CA GLY A 239 -23.37 -1.08 6.83
C GLY A 239 -22.03 -1.04 7.57
N TYR A 240 -21.14 -0.11 7.22
CA TYR A 240 -19.97 0.22 8.03
C TYR A 240 -20.37 1.07 9.22
N GLU A 241 -19.69 0.87 10.34
CA GLU A 241 -19.99 1.58 11.60
C GLU A 241 -18.70 1.89 12.34
N LEU A 242 -18.64 3.04 13.02
CA LEU A 242 -17.56 3.33 13.96
C LEU A 242 -17.68 2.39 15.17
N LEU A 243 -16.58 1.81 15.60
CA LEU A 243 -16.54 1.10 16.87
C LEU A 243 -16.68 2.10 18.02
N GLU A 244 -17.46 1.74 19.03
CA GLU A 244 -17.68 2.59 20.21
C GLU A 244 -16.37 2.85 20.97
N ASP A 245 -15.57 1.78 21.18
CA ASP A 245 -14.24 1.90 21.79
C ASP A 245 -13.15 2.03 20.72
N TYR A 246 -12.50 3.18 20.69
CA TYR A 246 -11.37 3.44 19.76
C TYR A 246 -10.22 2.44 19.91
N ASN A 247 -10.01 1.88 21.11
CA ASN A 247 -8.96 0.90 21.32
C ASN A 247 -9.21 -0.40 20.55
N GLU A 248 -10.47 -0.78 20.36
CA GLU A 248 -10.83 -1.98 19.62
C GLU A 248 -10.59 -1.88 18.12
N VAL A 249 -10.49 -0.67 17.56
CA VAL A 249 -10.13 -0.45 16.15
C VAL A 249 -8.75 -1.04 15.83
N PHE A 250 -7.81 -0.95 16.76
CA PHE A 250 -6.42 -1.40 16.58
C PHE A 250 -6.08 -2.67 17.37
N ASN A 251 -7.08 -3.32 17.93
CA ASN A 251 -6.90 -4.60 18.61
C ASN A 251 -6.60 -5.71 17.59
N SER A 252 -5.39 -6.22 17.58
CA SER A 252 -4.95 -7.25 16.62
C SER A 252 -5.71 -8.59 16.71
N ASN A 253 -6.51 -8.78 17.76
CA ASN A 253 -7.42 -9.92 17.92
C ASN A 253 -8.85 -9.63 17.43
N ASN A 254 -9.18 -8.37 17.14
CA ASN A 254 -10.48 -7.93 16.63
C ASN A 254 -10.33 -7.47 15.17
N LYS A 255 -9.98 -8.38 14.27
CA LYS A 255 -9.82 -8.09 12.84
C LYS A 255 -11.16 -8.11 12.11
N HIS A 256 -11.21 -7.45 10.94
CA HIS A 256 -12.39 -7.46 10.04
C HIS A 256 -13.69 -6.95 10.69
N HIS A 257 -13.57 -6.06 11.68
CA HIS A 257 -14.72 -5.41 12.32
C HIS A 257 -15.39 -4.38 11.39
N SER A 258 -16.57 -3.87 11.79
CA SER A 258 -17.41 -2.98 10.98
C SER A 258 -16.77 -1.65 10.56
N GLU A 259 -15.72 -1.20 11.24
CA GLU A 259 -15.03 0.03 10.90
C GLU A 259 -13.95 -0.16 9.82
N TYR A 260 -13.39 -1.37 9.62
CA TYR A 260 -12.44 -1.62 8.54
C TYR A 260 -13.17 -1.82 7.21
N ILE A 261 -12.83 -0.99 6.22
CA ILE A 261 -13.33 -1.09 4.84
C ILE A 261 -12.35 -1.89 3.97
N PHE A 262 -11.06 -1.64 4.14
CA PHE A 262 -9.99 -2.39 3.49
C PHE A 262 -8.69 -2.25 4.26
N ASP A 263 -8.09 -3.36 4.60
CA ASP A 263 -6.83 -3.43 5.35
C ASP A 263 -5.87 -4.45 4.73
N ILE A 264 -4.60 -4.33 5.10
CA ILE A 264 -3.59 -5.32 4.75
C ILE A 264 -3.47 -6.31 5.88
N GLU A 265 -3.77 -7.54 5.58
CA GLU A 265 -3.77 -8.60 6.57
C GLU A 265 -2.37 -9.15 6.83
N TYR A 266 -2.03 -9.27 8.11
CA TYR A 266 -0.79 -9.81 8.61
C TYR A 266 -1.03 -10.86 9.69
N THR A 267 -0.04 -11.74 9.88
CA THR A 267 -0.07 -12.77 10.92
C THR A 267 1.34 -12.98 11.48
N SER A 268 1.43 -13.31 12.75
CA SER A 268 2.69 -13.56 13.47
C SER A 268 3.21 -15.00 13.34
N ALA A 269 2.57 -15.87 12.54
CA ALA A 269 3.05 -17.24 12.35
C ALA A 269 4.50 -17.26 11.81
N PRO A 270 5.36 -18.21 12.21
CA PRO A 270 6.82 -18.15 11.99
C PRO A 270 7.26 -18.01 10.53
N SER A 271 6.48 -18.51 9.57
CA SER A 271 6.77 -18.41 8.13
C SER A 271 5.87 -17.41 7.40
N ALA A 272 5.03 -16.69 8.13
CA ALA A 272 4.03 -15.83 7.55
C ALA A 272 4.54 -14.38 7.41
N PRO A 273 3.94 -13.61 6.50
CA PRO A 273 4.23 -12.20 6.36
C PRO A 273 3.59 -11.41 7.51
N GLY A 274 4.39 -11.04 8.51
CA GLY A 274 3.96 -10.17 9.60
C GLY A 274 4.21 -8.69 9.32
N ASN A 275 3.59 -7.83 10.12
CA ASN A 275 3.70 -6.38 10.04
C ASN A 275 4.93 -5.89 10.84
N ASN A 276 5.85 -5.20 10.18
CA ASN A 276 7.02 -4.62 10.86
C ASN A 276 6.69 -3.33 11.64
N MET A 277 5.53 -2.69 11.42
CA MET A 277 5.08 -1.54 12.19
C MET A 277 5.04 -1.82 13.69
N THR A 278 4.66 -3.04 14.09
CA THR A 278 4.68 -3.45 15.48
C THR A 278 6.07 -3.27 16.11
N SER A 279 7.12 -3.74 15.45
CA SER A 279 8.48 -3.63 15.99
C SER A 279 9.06 -2.21 15.88
N ILE A 280 8.68 -1.47 14.84
CA ILE A 280 9.17 -0.11 14.57
C ILE A 280 8.57 0.90 15.54
N CYS A 281 7.28 0.78 15.84
CA CYS A 281 6.54 1.72 16.69
C CYS A 281 6.53 1.33 18.18
N SER A 282 6.97 0.12 18.52
CA SER A 282 7.01 -0.36 19.90
C SER A 282 8.23 0.15 20.64
N ALA A 283 8.04 0.62 21.88
CA ALA A 283 9.16 0.85 22.80
C ALA A 283 9.82 -0.49 23.16
N ASN A 284 11.12 -0.61 22.94
CA ASN A 284 11.91 -1.76 23.41
C ASN A 284 12.12 -1.71 24.92
N TRP A 285 11.05 -1.89 25.65
CA TRP A 285 10.96 -1.74 27.10
C TRP A 285 10.34 -3.00 27.72
N PRO A 286 10.90 -3.53 28.82
CA PRO A 286 10.45 -4.81 29.40
C PRO A 286 8.95 -4.87 29.72
N VAL A 287 8.35 -3.76 30.18
CA VAL A 287 6.91 -3.71 30.49
C VAL A 287 6.07 -3.89 29.22
N VAL A 288 6.38 -3.17 28.13
CA VAL A 288 5.69 -3.30 26.84
C VAL A 288 5.89 -4.69 26.26
N ARG A 289 7.12 -5.21 26.32
CA ARG A 289 7.43 -6.57 25.87
C ARG A 289 6.59 -7.63 26.60
N SER A 290 6.46 -7.50 27.91
CA SER A 290 5.67 -8.42 28.71
C SER A 290 4.17 -8.29 28.43
N LEU A 291 3.67 -7.06 28.32
CA LEU A 291 2.25 -6.77 28.13
C LEU A 291 1.72 -7.31 26.78
N TYR A 292 2.54 -7.24 25.73
CA TYR A 292 2.15 -7.64 24.36
C TYR A 292 2.84 -8.93 23.87
N ASN A 293 3.48 -9.70 24.76
CA ASN A 293 4.20 -10.94 24.39
C ASN A 293 5.22 -10.73 23.24
N MET A 294 6.05 -9.69 23.36
CA MET A 294 7.03 -9.34 22.35
C MET A 294 8.39 -9.98 22.63
N VAL A 295 8.61 -11.20 22.18
CA VAL A 295 9.87 -11.94 22.34
C VAL A 295 10.91 -11.54 21.30
N GLY A 296 10.47 -11.25 20.08
CA GLY A 296 11.31 -10.92 18.93
C GLY A 296 12.06 -9.60 19.03
N THR A 297 12.61 -9.14 17.91
CA THR A 297 13.37 -7.89 17.81
C THR A 297 12.42 -6.69 17.72
N LEU A 298 12.69 -5.64 18.50
CA LEU A 298 12.00 -4.35 18.42
C LEU A 298 13.01 -3.28 18.00
N HIS A 299 12.62 -2.48 17.02
CA HIS A 299 13.46 -1.43 16.42
C HIS A 299 13.28 -0.08 17.11
N ASP A 300 12.14 0.15 17.78
CA ASP A 300 11.77 1.34 18.55
C ASP A 300 12.17 2.68 17.91
N SER A 301 11.96 2.79 16.62
CA SER A 301 12.51 3.88 15.82
C SER A 301 11.49 4.92 15.36
N CYS A 302 10.19 4.73 15.61
CA CYS A 302 9.15 5.64 15.18
C CYS A 302 8.26 6.06 16.35
N THR A 303 8.29 7.34 16.71
CA THR A 303 7.55 7.87 17.85
C THR A 303 6.72 9.10 17.48
N PRO A 304 5.50 9.24 18.02
CA PRO A 304 4.73 10.46 17.92
C PRO A 304 5.43 11.62 18.64
N ARG A 305 5.34 12.83 18.09
CA ARG A 305 5.86 14.05 18.74
C ARG A 305 4.96 14.47 19.90
N LEU A 306 5.53 15.03 20.97
CA LEU A 306 4.74 15.61 22.06
C LEU A 306 3.86 16.76 21.57
N ALA A 307 4.35 17.59 20.64
CA ALA A 307 3.57 18.66 20.04
C ALA A 307 2.30 18.14 19.31
N PHE A 308 2.35 16.93 18.73
CA PHE A 308 1.16 16.28 18.20
C PHE A 308 0.21 15.83 19.32
N ARG A 309 0.74 15.24 20.41
CA ARG A 309 -0.07 14.85 21.56
C ARG A 309 -0.81 16.03 22.18
N ASP A 310 -0.19 17.21 22.21
CA ASP A 310 -0.76 18.43 22.80
C ASP A 310 -1.92 19.02 21.97
N LEU A 311 -2.17 18.51 20.76
CA LEU A 311 -3.33 18.89 19.94
C LEU A 311 -4.64 18.24 20.41
N PHE A 312 -4.57 17.14 21.17
CA PHE A 312 -5.76 16.46 21.65
C PHE A 312 -6.41 17.23 22.80
N GLU A 313 -7.73 17.37 22.74
CA GLU A 313 -8.53 17.94 23.82
C GLU A 313 -8.43 17.07 25.10
N GLU A 314 -8.69 17.67 26.25
CA GLU A 314 -8.81 16.92 27.50
C GLU A 314 -9.98 15.94 27.42
N GLY A 315 -9.75 14.68 27.77
CA GLY A 315 -10.75 13.61 27.69
C GLY A 315 -10.86 12.94 26.32
N ASP A 316 -10.08 13.34 25.30
CA ASP A 316 -10.08 12.67 24.00
C ASP A 316 -9.55 11.23 24.14
N ASN A 317 -10.41 10.25 23.85
CA ASN A 317 -10.14 8.82 23.96
C ASN A 317 -8.98 8.35 23.06
N ARG A 318 -8.69 9.07 21.98
CA ARG A 318 -7.68 8.72 20.99
C ARG A 318 -6.27 9.09 21.43
N ARG A 319 -6.15 10.05 22.35
CA ARG A 319 -4.86 10.64 22.76
C ARG A 319 -3.86 9.57 23.25
N ASP A 320 -4.32 8.65 24.09
CA ASP A 320 -3.45 7.63 24.66
C ASP A 320 -3.17 6.47 23.70
N MET A 321 -4.08 6.19 22.77
CA MET A 321 -3.83 5.24 21.67
C MET A 321 -2.83 5.79 20.66
N SER A 322 -2.91 7.08 20.34
CA SER A 322 -2.09 7.73 19.31
C SER A 322 -0.70 8.14 19.81
N ALA A 323 -0.60 8.62 21.07
CA ALA A 323 0.63 9.16 21.65
C ALA A 323 0.69 8.95 23.19
N ALA A 324 0.83 7.71 23.60
CA ALA A 324 0.88 7.33 25.02
C ALA A 324 2.17 7.79 25.69
N LEU A 325 2.07 8.24 26.96
CA LEU A 325 3.20 8.55 27.85
C LEU A 325 3.58 7.36 28.76
N GLY A 326 2.94 6.24 28.59
CA GLY A 326 3.14 5.02 29.36
C GLY A 326 2.14 3.95 28.98
N VAL A 327 2.17 2.86 29.72
CA VAL A 327 1.23 1.75 29.57
C VAL A 327 0.66 1.37 30.93
N THR A 328 -0.59 0.91 30.92
CA THR A 328 -1.26 0.37 32.12
C THR A 328 -1.29 -1.13 32.01
N THR A 329 -0.82 -1.82 33.03
CA THR A 329 -0.85 -3.29 33.13
C THR A 329 -2.22 -3.80 33.57
N ALA A 330 -2.46 -5.10 33.44
CA ALA A 330 -3.77 -5.72 33.71
C ALA A 330 -4.25 -5.56 35.18
N ASP A 331 -3.32 -5.37 36.10
CA ASP A 331 -3.58 -5.07 37.52
C ASP A 331 -3.91 -3.60 37.78
N GLY A 332 -3.91 -2.74 36.76
CA GLY A 332 -4.24 -1.32 36.80
C GLY A 332 -3.05 -0.41 37.15
N GLU A 333 -1.81 -0.93 37.29
CA GLU A 333 -0.64 -0.12 37.52
C GLU A 333 -0.21 0.63 36.27
N PHE A 334 -0.07 1.97 36.36
CA PHE A 334 0.47 2.80 35.29
C PHE A 334 1.99 2.86 35.33
N HIS A 335 2.64 2.46 34.26
CA HIS A 335 4.07 2.54 34.08
C HIS A 335 4.40 3.67 33.09
N PRO A 336 5.04 4.78 33.54
CA PRO A 336 5.45 5.87 32.67
C PRO A 336 6.60 5.42 31.76
N LEU A 337 6.65 5.96 30.54
CA LEU A 337 7.76 5.71 29.62
C LEU A 337 9.08 6.15 30.21
N PRO A 338 10.15 5.36 30.06
CA PRO A 338 11.51 5.83 30.32
C PRO A 338 11.84 7.06 29.48
N ALA A 339 12.67 7.97 30.04
CA ALA A 339 12.97 9.29 29.46
C ALA A 339 13.56 9.28 28.04
N ARG A 340 13.98 8.11 27.53
CA ARG A 340 14.48 7.99 26.15
C ARG A 340 13.38 8.09 25.09
N TRP A 341 12.10 7.89 25.44
CA TRP A 341 10.97 8.03 24.51
C TRP A 341 10.08 9.20 24.93
N SER A 342 9.70 10.02 23.93
CA SER A 342 8.78 11.14 24.16
C SER A 342 7.35 10.65 24.31
N ALA A 343 6.91 9.77 23.42
CA ALA A 343 5.62 9.10 23.40
C ALA A 343 5.72 7.80 22.59
N ILE A 344 4.73 6.92 22.67
CA ILE A 344 4.58 5.77 21.80
C ILE A 344 3.15 5.73 21.22
N THR A 345 2.99 5.21 20.00
CA THR A 345 1.66 4.82 19.53
C THR A 345 1.34 3.41 19.98
N LYS A 346 0.07 3.16 20.32
CA LYS A 346 -0.42 1.82 20.65
C LYS A 346 -1.14 1.17 19.47
N LYS A 347 -1.37 1.90 18.34
CA LYS A 347 -2.16 1.44 17.20
C LYS A 347 -1.68 0.13 16.56
N PHE A 348 -0.39 -0.16 16.64
CA PHE A 348 0.19 -1.36 16.03
C PHE A 348 0.81 -2.32 17.07
N LEU A 349 0.57 -2.09 18.36
CA LEU A 349 1.09 -2.99 19.38
C LEU A 349 0.38 -4.34 19.29
N SER A 350 1.16 -5.38 19.07
CA SER A 350 0.70 -6.76 18.97
C SER A 350 1.81 -7.71 19.38
N GLU A 351 1.55 -9.00 19.44
CA GLU A 351 2.61 -9.96 19.72
C GLU A 351 3.69 -9.98 18.63
N VAL A 352 4.93 -10.20 19.05
CA VAL A 352 6.09 -10.44 18.17
C VAL A 352 6.80 -11.70 18.67
N PRO A 353 6.32 -12.89 18.29
CA PRO A 353 6.83 -14.15 18.85
C PRO A 353 8.25 -14.48 18.37
N SER A 354 8.65 -13.98 17.21
CA SER A 354 10.00 -14.18 16.65
C SER A 354 10.28 -13.12 15.57
N GLY A 355 11.55 -12.93 15.22
CA GLY A 355 11.96 -11.95 14.22
C GLY A 355 11.57 -10.53 14.65
N ASP A 356 11.05 -9.73 13.73
CA ASP A 356 10.68 -8.32 13.90
C ASP A 356 9.24 -8.02 13.47
N LYS A 357 8.37 -9.04 13.34
CA LYS A 357 7.05 -8.92 12.71
C LYS A 357 5.93 -9.33 13.66
N GLY A 358 4.94 -8.44 13.78
CA GLY A 358 3.71 -8.67 14.53
C GLY A 358 2.52 -9.03 13.65
N ASN A 359 1.35 -9.18 14.26
CA ASN A 359 0.10 -9.58 13.58
C ASN A 359 -0.93 -8.45 13.46
N ALA A 360 -0.59 -7.22 13.83
CA ALA A 360 -1.49 -6.07 13.63
C ALA A 360 -1.68 -5.81 12.13
N ASN A 361 -2.93 -5.69 11.68
CA ASN A 361 -3.24 -5.31 10.31
C ASN A 361 -2.93 -3.82 10.07
N PHE A 362 -2.71 -3.44 8.81
CA PHE A 362 -2.53 -2.04 8.44
C PHE A 362 -3.80 -1.53 7.75
N PRO A 363 -4.54 -0.57 8.33
CA PRO A 363 -5.75 -0.03 7.72
C PRO A 363 -5.38 0.86 6.53
N VAL A 364 -5.90 0.52 5.35
CA VAL A 364 -5.77 1.32 4.13
C VAL A 364 -6.95 2.27 3.98
N LEU A 365 -8.15 1.74 4.29
CA LEU A 365 -9.41 2.47 4.26
C LEU A 365 -10.25 2.04 5.46
N ARG A 366 -10.69 2.98 6.27
CA ARG A 366 -11.63 2.72 7.36
C ARG A 366 -12.75 3.75 7.39
N TYR A 367 -13.83 3.43 8.09
CA TYR A 367 -15.06 4.20 8.03
C TYR A 367 -14.90 5.63 8.57
N ALA A 368 -14.09 5.85 9.60
CA ALA A 368 -13.77 7.20 10.08
C ALA A 368 -13.10 8.06 8.98
N ASP A 369 -12.19 7.49 8.17
CA ASP A 369 -11.61 8.21 7.02
C ASP A 369 -12.69 8.54 5.97
N ALA A 370 -13.60 7.60 5.68
CA ALA A 370 -14.71 7.84 4.75
C ALA A 370 -15.63 8.96 5.22
N LEU A 371 -15.99 9.00 6.52
CA LEU A 371 -16.80 10.06 7.12
C LEU A 371 -16.10 11.43 7.04
N LEU A 372 -14.82 11.49 7.39
CA LEU A 372 -14.05 12.75 7.33
C LEU A 372 -13.79 13.23 5.89
N MET A 373 -13.62 12.30 4.94
CA MET A 373 -13.57 12.63 3.51
C MET A 373 -14.91 13.18 3.00
N LEU A 374 -16.02 12.58 3.43
CA LEU A 374 -17.36 13.07 3.10
C LEU A 374 -17.63 14.44 3.70
N ALA A 375 -17.25 14.64 4.97
CA ALA A 375 -17.36 15.93 5.63
C ALA A 375 -16.59 17.02 4.85
N GLU A 376 -15.39 16.72 4.39
CA GLU A 376 -14.59 17.64 3.57
C GLU A 376 -15.28 17.94 2.24
N ALA A 377 -15.69 16.92 1.50
CA ALA A 377 -16.36 17.08 0.20
C ALA A 377 -17.64 17.93 0.33
N LEU A 378 -18.46 17.69 1.34
CA LEU A 378 -19.66 18.47 1.63
C LEU A 378 -19.33 19.93 1.96
N ASN A 379 -18.33 20.16 2.80
CA ASN A 379 -17.91 21.51 3.15
C ASN A 379 -17.43 22.30 1.94
N GLU A 380 -16.62 21.67 1.08
CA GLU A 380 -16.12 22.32 -0.15
C GLU A 380 -17.25 22.57 -1.16
N ASN A 381 -18.29 21.73 -1.17
CA ASN A 381 -19.53 21.93 -1.93
C ASN A 381 -20.51 22.94 -1.27
N SER A 382 -20.05 23.74 -0.28
CA SER A 382 -20.85 24.74 0.43
C SER A 382 -22.04 24.16 1.23
N LYS A 383 -21.94 22.89 1.66
CA LYS A 383 -22.92 22.18 2.51
C LYS A 383 -22.39 22.02 3.94
N THR A 384 -21.93 23.12 4.53
CA THR A 384 -21.19 23.14 5.80
C THR A 384 -21.97 22.49 6.95
N GLU A 385 -23.28 22.74 7.10
CA GLU A 385 -24.10 22.16 8.16
C GLU A 385 -24.24 20.64 8.00
N GLU A 386 -24.39 20.16 6.78
CA GLU A 386 -24.41 18.70 6.50
C GLU A 386 -23.03 18.07 6.77
N SER A 387 -21.95 18.76 6.43
CA SER A 387 -20.57 18.34 6.72
C SER A 387 -20.33 18.11 8.21
N LEU A 388 -20.85 19.00 9.07
CA LEU A 388 -20.72 18.89 10.51
C LEU A 388 -21.35 17.62 11.10
N GLN A 389 -22.34 17.03 10.46
CA GLN A 389 -22.93 15.77 10.93
C GLN A 389 -21.90 14.65 10.95
N TYR A 390 -21.15 14.47 9.87
CA TYR A 390 -20.14 13.44 9.71
C TYR A 390 -18.88 13.72 10.53
N LEU A 391 -18.45 14.97 10.59
CA LEU A 391 -17.36 15.39 11.46
C LEU A 391 -17.68 15.09 12.94
N ASN A 392 -18.89 15.44 13.37
CA ASN A 392 -19.34 15.26 14.75
C ASN A 392 -19.57 13.80 15.14
N GLU A 393 -19.85 12.92 14.19
CA GLU A 393 -19.94 11.47 14.44
C GLU A 393 -18.58 10.94 14.94
N VAL A 394 -17.48 11.30 14.26
CA VAL A 394 -16.13 10.94 14.67
C VAL A 394 -15.78 11.56 16.02
N ARG A 395 -16.12 12.82 16.25
CA ARG A 395 -15.87 13.52 17.51
C ARG A 395 -16.64 12.94 18.69
N THR A 396 -17.89 12.55 18.45
CA THR A 396 -18.73 11.89 19.48
C THR A 396 -18.09 10.57 19.92
N ARG A 397 -17.64 9.75 18.99
CA ARG A 397 -16.89 8.52 19.30
C ARG A 397 -15.59 8.82 20.08
N ALA A 398 -14.90 9.91 19.74
CA ALA A 398 -13.69 10.34 20.45
C ALA A 398 -13.96 10.87 21.87
N GLY A 399 -15.23 11.07 22.25
CA GLY A 399 -15.61 11.55 23.57
C GLY A 399 -15.39 13.07 23.75
N VAL A 400 -15.30 13.85 22.66
CA VAL A 400 -15.07 15.29 22.70
C VAL A 400 -16.27 16.08 22.18
N SER A 401 -16.28 17.40 22.47
CA SER A 401 -17.40 18.28 22.11
C SER A 401 -17.62 18.36 20.59
N THR A 402 -18.88 18.42 20.19
CA THR A 402 -19.28 18.60 18.80
C THR A 402 -19.27 20.07 18.37
N TYR A 403 -19.20 20.33 17.08
CA TYR A 403 -19.20 21.69 16.50
C TYR A 403 -20.56 22.01 15.87
N SER A 404 -20.94 23.28 15.92
CA SER A 404 -22.12 23.83 15.28
C SER A 404 -21.95 25.30 14.93
N GLY A 405 -22.69 25.78 13.93
CA GLY A 405 -22.69 27.22 13.56
C GLY A 405 -21.37 27.77 13.05
N THR A 406 -20.49 26.93 12.52
CA THR A 406 -19.18 27.32 11.98
C THR A 406 -19.28 27.74 10.52
N THR A 407 -18.41 28.66 10.10
CA THR A 407 -18.28 29.04 8.69
C THR A 407 -17.57 27.93 7.91
N GLN A 408 -17.68 27.92 6.58
CA GLN A 408 -16.99 26.98 5.71
C GLN A 408 -15.49 26.90 5.99
N LEU A 409 -14.83 28.07 6.16
CA LEU A 409 -13.38 28.10 6.45
C LEU A 409 -13.06 27.52 7.84
N GLN A 410 -13.86 27.82 8.84
CA GLN A 410 -13.69 27.24 10.17
C GLN A 410 -13.87 25.73 10.13
N THR A 411 -14.91 25.25 9.46
CA THR A 411 -15.18 23.81 9.31
C THR A 411 -14.06 23.10 8.56
N ARG A 412 -13.49 23.71 7.49
CA ARG A 412 -12.31 23.16 6.81
C ARG A 412 -11.15 22.93 7.78
N ASN A 413 -10.81 23.93 8.58
CA ASN A 413 -9.71 23.81 9.56
C ASN A 413 -10.01 22.75 10.63
N LEU A 414 -11.26 22.61 11.05
CA LEU A 414 -11.69 21.59 12.00
C LEU A 414 -11.58 20.17 11.41
N ILE A 415 -12.00 19.99 10.16
CA ILE A 415 -11.86 18.70 9.46
C ILE A 415 -10.38 18.34 9.28
N GLU A 416 -9.53 19.27 8.91
CA GLU A 416 -8.10 19.05 8.78
C GLU A 416 -7.46 18.61 10.11
N LEU A 417 -7.84 19.26 11.21
CA LEU A 417 -7.40 18.88 12.54
C LEU A 417 -7.93 17.50 12.93
N GLU A 418 -9.22 17.25 12.72
CA GLU A 418 -9.84 15.98 13.09
C GLU A 418 -9.23 14.80 12.32
N ARG A 419 -8.96 14.96 11.02
CA ARG A 419 -8.24 13.96 10.21
C ARG A 419 -6.85 13.69 10.77
N ARG A 420 -6.14 14.73 11.17
CA ARG A 420 -4.80 14.63 11.77
C ARG A 420 -4.81 13.80 13.06
N LEU A 421 -5.79 14.07 13.95
CA LEU A 421 -5.92 13.38 15.23
C LEU A 421 -6.38 11.92 15.06
N GLU A 422 -7.35 11.71 14.18
CA GLU A 422 -7.99 10.42 13.96
C GLU A 422 -7.07 9.42 13.23
N LEU A 423 -6.41 9.87 12.15
CA LEU A 423 -5.70 9.03 11.20
C LEU A 423 -4.17 9.01 11.38
N ASN A 424 -3.69 9.50 12.52
CA ASN A 424 -2.26 9.49 12.83
C ASN A 424 -1.66 8.10 12.70
N MET A 425 -0.47 7.98 12.11
CA MET A 425 0.26 6.73 11.89
C MET A 425 -0.37 5.74 10.90
N GLU A 426 -1.39 6.17 10.13
CA GLU A 426 -2.08 5.32 9.16
C GLU A 426 -1.73 5.67 7.70
N GLY A 427 -0.65 6.42 7.48
CA GLY A 427 -0.17 6.76 6.14
C GLY A 427 -0.93 7.91 5.46
N HIS A 428 -1.61 8.80 6.21
CA HIS A 428 -2.46 9.84 5.64
C HIS A 428 -1.83 11.23 5.64
N ARG A 429 -1.13 11.62 6.69
CA ARG A 429 -0.77 13.02 6.96
C ARG A 429 -0.01 13.71 5.83
N TRP A 430 1.00 13.07 5.26
CA TRP A 430 1.76 13.61 4.13
C TRP A 430 0.88 13.91 2.93
N PHE A 431 0.03 12.96 2.55
CA PHE A 431 -0.85 13.10 1.38
C PHE A 431 -1.94 14.15 1.61
N ASP A 432 -2.43 14.30 2.84
CA ASP A 432 -3.36 15.36 3.21
C ASP A 432 -2.69 16.74 3.07
N LEU A 433 -1.47 16.90 3.59
CA LEU A 433 -0.71 18.16 3.44
C LEU A 433 -0.44 18.52 1.96
N ILE A 434 -0.12 17.53 1.12
CA ILE A 434 0.11 17.75 -0.32
C ILE A 434 -1.17 18.20 -1.01
N ARG A 435 -2.29 17.47 -0.85
CA ARG A 435 -3.54 17.79 -1.54
C ARG A 435 -4.20 19.11 -1.08
N TRP A 436 -3.93 19.54 0.15
CA TRP A 436 -4.34 20.84 0.68
C TRP A 436 -3.40 21.99 0.28
N GLY A 437 -2.26 21.69 -0.35
CA GLY A 437 -1.23 22.67 -0.69
C GLY A 437 -0.49 23.25 0.52
N LYS A 438 -0.52 22.56 1.68
CA LYS A 438 0.04 23.03 2.96
C LYS A 438 1.40 22.42 3.30
N ALA A 439 1.90 21.50 2.50
CA ALA A 439 3.12 20.76 2.83
C ALA A 439 4.33 21.71 3.02
N LEU A 440 4.53 22.67 2.14
CA LEU A 440 5.63 23.65 2.27
C LEU A 440 5.44 24.54 3.49
N GLU A 441 4.23 25.07 3.73
CA GLU A 441 3.95 25.91 4.89
C GLU A 441 4.30 25.21 6.20
N VAL A 442 3.90 23.94 6.32
CA VAL A 442 4.07 23.16 7.56
C VAL A 442 5.50 22.65 7.71
N LEU A 443 6.17 22.23 6.62
CA LEU A 443 7.41 21.47 6.67
C LEU A 443 8.65 22.26 6.26
N GLN A 444 8.53 23.45 5.66
CA GLN A 444 9.66 24.34 5.37
C GLN A 444 10.51 24.65 6.62
N PRO A 445 9.93 24.91 7.82
CA PRO A 445 10.72 25.08 9.03
C PRO A 445 11.59 23.89 9.41
N HIS A 446 11.28 22.71 8.86
CA HIS A 446 12.00 21.45 9.04
C HIS A 446 12.93 21.12 7.86
N GLY A 447 13.12 22.04 6.90
CA GLY A 447 14.05 21.89 5.78
C GLY A 447 13.44 21.39 4.48
N MET A 448 12.09 21.34 4.37
CA MET A 448 11.45 20.99 3.10
C MET A 448 11.68 22.08 2.04
N GLU A 449 12.07 21.66 0.84
CA GLU A 449 12.19 22.50 -0.35
C GLU A 449 11.04 22.24 -1.34
N PRO A 450 10.74 23.20 -2.26
CA PRO A 450 9.61 23.08 -3.19
C PRO A 450 9.60 21.83 -4.07
N HIS A 451 10.76 21.32 -4.46
CA HIS A 451 10.86 20.11 -5.27
C HIS A 451 10.51 18.83 -4.51
N MET A 452 10.56 18.85 -3.16
CA MET A 452 10.34 17.70 -2.31
C MET A 452 8.87 17.32 -2.15
N ILE A 453 7.95 18.02 -2.82
CA ILE A 453 6.52 17.62 -2.87
C ILE A 453 6.30 16.28 -3.60
N VAL A 454 7.23 15.89 -4.45
CA VAL A 454 7.33 14.55 -5.03
C VAL A 454 8.65 13.93 -4.62
N TRP A 455 8.70 12.60 -4.64
CA TRP A 455 9.93 11.87 -4.38
C TRP A 455 10.76 11.71 -5.66
N PRO A 456 12.08 11.53 -5.55
CA PRO A 456 12.90 11.19 -6.72
C PRO A 456 12.48 9.83 -7.29
N ILE A 457 12.59 9.70 -8.61
CA ILE A 457 12.53 8.40 -9.25
C ILE A 457 13.71 7.56 -8.74
N PRO A 458 13.50 6.27 -8.39
CA PRO A 458 14.58 5.43 -7.88
C PRO A 458 15.79 5.42 -8.82
N GLN A 459 16.96 5.69 -8.28
CA GLN A 459 18.19 5.77 -9.08
C GLN A 459 18.51 4.46 -9.80
N SER A 460 18.15 3.32 -9.22
CA SER A 460 18.28 2.01 -9.86
C SER A 460 17.51 1.93 -11.17
N GLU A 461 16.30 2.50 -11.22
CA GLU A 461 15.45 2.49 -12.41
C GLU A 461 16.01 3.42 -13.51
N ILE A 462 16.48 4.61 -13.10
CA ILE A 462 17.13 5.54 -14.02
C ILE A 462 18.37 4.91 -14.65
N LEU A 463 19.21 4.25 -13.85
CA LEU A 463 20.41 3.56 -14.35
C LEU A 463 20.06 2.34 -15.22
N LEU A 464 18.97 1.64 -14.90
CA LEU A 464 18.51 0.48 -15.66
C LEU A 464 18.02 0.88 -17.06
N ILE A 465 17.21 1.93 -17.16
CA ILE A 465 16.71 2.47 -18.44
C ILE A 465 17.84 3.20 -19.20
N ASN A 466 18.67 3.95 -18.46
CA ASN A 466 19.82 4.71 -18.98
C ASN A 466 19.49 5.61 -20.19
N ASP A 467 18.27 6.11 -20.27
CA ASP A 467 17.81 7.09 -21.26
C ASP A 467 16.93 8.16 -20.59
N PRO A 468 17.44 9.40 -20.42
CA PRO A 468 16.71 10.47 -19.76
C PRO A 468 15.48 10.98 -20.57
N ASN A 469 15.34 10.59 -21.83
CA ASN A 469 14.13 10.91 -22.60
C ASN A 469 12.97 9.94 -22.26
N ILE A 470 13.30 8.74 -21.80
CA ILE A 470 12.33 7.71 -21.39
C ILE A 470 12.00 7.87 -19.92
N LEU A 471 13.02 7.88 -19.04
CA LEU A 471 12.84 7.97 -17.60
C LEU A 471 13.71 9.10 -17.01
N PRO A 472 13.30 10.37 -17.16
CA PRO A 472 13.98 11.49 -16.52
C PRO A 472 13.77 11.49 -15.02
N GLN A 473 14.72 12.05 -14.26
CA GLN A 473 14.55 12.34 -12.84
C GLN A 473 13.52 13.45 -12.62
N ASN A 474 12.90 13.49 -11.46
CA ASN A 474 12.06 14.62 -11.05
C ASN A 474 12.91 15.90 -10.89
N PRO A 475 12.39 17.07 -11.28
CA PRO A 475 13.10 18.33 -11.15
C PRO A 475 13.58 18.59 -9.72
N GLY A 476 14.81 19.09 -9.56
CA GLY A 476 15.42 19.37 -8.26
C GLY A 476 16.21 18.20 -7.65
N TYR A 477 16.12 17.01 -8.23
CA TYR A 477 16.94 15.86 -7.88
C TYR A 477 18.03 15.59 -8.94
N ALA A 478 19.20 15.10 -8.50
CA ALA A 478 20.32 14.81 -9.38
C ALA A 478 20.33 13.38 -9.90
#